data_3ac1fb080c2e47f78615b953817928ac
#
_entry.id   3ac1fb080c2e47f78615b953817928ac
#
_cell.length_a   1.000
_cell.length_b   1.000
_cell.length_c   1.000
_cell.angle_alpha   90.00
_cell.angle_beta   90.00
_cell.angle_gamma   90.00
#
_symmetry.space_group_name_H-M   'P 1'
#
loop_
_entity.id
_entity.type
_entity.pdbx_description
1 polymer ?
#
loop_
_entity_poly.entity_id
_entity_poly.type
_entity_poly.pdbx_seq_one_letter_code
_entity_poly.pdbx_strand_id
1 'polypeptide(L)'
;MIIQPAKQIDQAAILKLEQTIFDDMALEIYEELSVADVQAAWTLAVAISEKSRYHYSRAIVAKNDDNEVVGVLFGYPDTEEKILDNTLQTILADKYSYHRWLFSDSEVFDNEWYLDSIVVTDAARGQGIGKQLIKNAEIRAKQESRETIGLNVDDGNPRAQKLYAALGFESVGKIMIGKHAYTHMQKKL
;
A
#
# COMPACT_ATOMS: atom_id res chain seq x y z
N MET A 1 -13.80 -16.58 -6.92
CA MET A 1 -12.86 -15.52 -6.43
C MET A 1 -12.12 -16.02 -5.20
N ILE A 2 -10.79 -15.80 -5.09
CA ILE A 2 -9.92 -16.25 -4.00
C ILE A 2 -9.14 -15.07 -3.44
N ILE A 3 -9.08 -14.92 -2.10
CA ILE A 3 -8.22 -13.97 -1.40
C ILE A 3 -7.10 -14.78 -0.74
N GLN A 4 -5.85 -14.41 -1.01
CA GLN A 4 -4.68 -15.16 -0.52
C GLN A 4 -3.43 -14.29 -0.44
N PRO A 5 -2.39 -14.68 0.31
CA PRO A 5 -1.06 -14.08 0.17
C PRO A 5 -0.58 -14.16 -1.28
N ALA A 6 0.04 -13.10 -1.76
CA ALA A 6 0.56 -13.06 -3.13
C ALA A 6 1.76 -14.00 -3.29
N LYS A 7 2.00 -14.40 -4.53
CA LYS A 7 3.15 -15.22 -4.94
C LYS A 7 4.03 -14.42 -5.90
N GLN A 8 5.26 -14.86 -6.08
CA GLN A 8 6.21 -14.19 -6.99
C GLN A 8 5.64 -13.97 -8.40
N ILE A 9 4.85 -14.90 -8.92
CA ILE A 9 4.21 -14.79 -10.23
C ILE A 9 3.23 -13.61 -10.33
N ASP A 10 2.74 -13.12 -9.19
CA ASP A 10 1.77 -12.02 -9.12
C ASP A 10 2.45 -10.64 -9.15
N GLN A 11 3.78 -10.57 -8.95
CA GLN A 11 4.51 -9.32 -8.75
C GLN A 11 4.27 -8.29 -9.86
N ALA A 12 4.29 -8.71 -11.12
CA ALA A 12 4.08 -7.78 -12.24
C ALA A 12 2.66 -7.20 -12.26
N ALA A 13 1.64 -8.03 -11.96
CA ALA A 13 0.25 -7.59 -11.89
C ALA A 13 0.03 -6.65 -10.69
N ILE A 14 0.69 -6.91 -9.57
CA ILE A 14 0.67 -6.08 -8.38
C ILE A 14 1.21 -4.68 -8.69
N LEU A 15 2.41 -4.55 -9.25
CA LEU A 15 3.00 -3.24 -9.59
C LEU A 15 2.15 -2.47 -10.59
N LYS A 16 1.50 -3.18 -11.53
CA LYS A 16 0.57 -2.55 -12.47
C LYS A 16 -0.66 -1.97 -11.76
N LEU A 17 -1.19 -2.64 -10.74
CA LEU A 17 -2.31 -2.12 -9.94
C LEU A 17 -1.87 -0.94 -9.07
N GLU A 18 -0.71 -1.02 -8.42
CA GLU A 18 -0.17 0.07 -7.61
C GLU A 18 0.09 1.33 -8.41
N GLN A 19 0.44 1.22 -9.70
CA GLN A 19 0.63 2.38 -10.57
C GLN A 19 -0.60 3.30 -10.58
N THR A 20 -1.81 2.75 -10.44
CA THR A 20 -3.03 3.59 -10.40
C THR A 20 -3.07 4.49 -9.16
N ILE A 21 -2.53 4.04 -8.03
CA ILE A 21 -2.39 4.89 -6.83
C ILE A 21 -1.34 5.98 -7.06
N PHE A 22 -0.17 5.62 -7.62
CA PHE A 22 0.90 6.57 -7.86
C PHE A 22 0.50 7.67 -8.86
N ASP A 23 -0.30 7.32 -9.86
CA ASP A 23 -0.86 8.29 -10.81
C ASP A 23 -1.81 9.27 -10.09
N ASP A 24 -2.62 8.79 -9.14
CA ASP A 24 -3.54 9.63 -8.34
C ASP A 24 -2.79 10.50 -7.31
N MET A 25 -1.64 10.04 -6.78
CA MET A 25 -0.85 10.78 -5.79
C MET A 25 -0.10 11.97 -6.36
N ALA A 26 0.04 12.09 -7.68
CA ALA A 26 0.78 13.16 -8.35
C ALA A 26 2.19 13.36 -7.73
N LEU A 27 2.95 12.28 -7.58
CA LEU A 27 4.25 12.27 -6.91
C LEU A 27 5.24 13.25 -7.55
N GLU A 28 5.93 14.03 -6.73
CA GLU A 28 6.91 15.05 -7.19
C GLU A 28 8.05 14.46 -8.04
N ILE A 29 8.35 13.17 -7.89
CA ILE A 29 9.36 12.48 -8.71
C ILE A 29 9.05 12.55 -10.22
N TYR A 30 7.78 12.63 -10.61
CA TYR A 30 7.37 12.73 -12.01
C TYR A 30 7.65 14.09 -12.65
N GLU A 31 8.05 15.09 -11.87
CA GLU A 31 8.58 16.36 -12.39
C GLU A 31 10.03 16.21 -12.93
N GLU A 32 10.77 15.19 -12.46
CA GLU A 32 12.18 14.98 -12.79
C GLU A 32 12.42 13.71 -13.59
N LEU A 33 11.66 12.64 -13.33
CA LEU A 33 11.81 11.33 -13.97
C LEU A 33 10.57 10.93 -14.74
N SER A 34 10.76 10.19 -15.82
CA SER A 34 9.63 9.62 -16.55
C SER A 34 8.93 8.52 -15.74
N VAL A 35 7.63 8.31 -16.00
CA VAL A 35 6.87 7.20 -15.40
C VAL A 35 7.59 5.86 -15.65
N ALA A 36 8.17 5.67 -16.85
CA ALA A 36 8.87 4.44 -17.20
C ALA A 36 10.14 4.22 -16.35
N ASP A 37 10.90 5.28 -16.05
CA ASP A 37 12.10 5.19 -15.19
C ASP A 37 11.73 4.84 -13.75
N VAL A 38 10.68 5.46 -13.22
CA VAL A 38 10.18 5.18 -11.87
C VAL A 38 9.66 3.75 -11.76
N GLN A 39 8.90 3.28 -12.76
CA GLN A 39 8.43 1.89 -12.82
C GLN A 39 9.61 0.90 -12.91
N ALA A 40 10.64 1.21 -13.70
CA ALA A 40 11.85 0.40 -13.80
C ALA A 40 12.60 0.34 -12.46
N ALA A 41 12.69 1.46 -11.74
CA ALA A 41 13.29 1.51 -10.40
C ALA A 41 12.52 0.62 -9.40
N TRP A 42 11.19 0.69 -9.37
CA TRP A 42 10.37 -0.18 -8.51
C TRP A 42 10.49 -1.65 -8.87
N THR A 43 10.41 -1.96 -10.17
CA THR A 43 10.58 -3.35 -10.64
C THR A 43 11.93 -3.92 -10.18
N LEU A 44 12.98 -3.13 -10.26
CA LEU A 44 14.31 -3.54 -9.79
C LEU A 44 14.34 -3.68 -8.26
N ALA A 45 13.75 -2.73 -7.52
CA ALA A 45 13.74 -2.75 -6.06
C ALA A 45 13.08 -4.04 -5.51
N VAL A 46 11.91 -4.41 -6.04
CA VAL A 46 11.22 -5.64 -5.61
C VAL A 46 11.92 -6.92 -6.10
N ALA A 47 12.71 -6.85 -7.18
CA ALA A 47 13.46 -8.00 -7.67
C ALA A 47 14.69 -8.32 -6.82
N ILE A 48 15.30 -7.31 -6.18
CA ILE A 48 16.55 -7.47 -5.42
C ILE A 48 16.37 -7.46 -3.90
N SER A 49 15.20 -7.08 -3.39
CA SER A 49 14.97 -7.00 -1.93
C SER A 49 13.54 -7.34 -1.54
N GLU A 50 13.39 -8.36 -0.70
CA GLU A 50 12.11 -8.70 -0.04
C GLU A 50 11.65 -7.61 0.96
N LYS A 51 12.57 -6.72 1.37
CA LYS A 51 12.27 -5.58 2.23
C LYS A 51 11.76 -4.36 1.46
N SER A 52 11.54 -4.47 0.15
CA SER A 52 10.90 -3.40 -0.62
C SER A 52 9.41 -3.29 -0.31
N ARG A 53 8.89 -2.06 -0.22
CA ARG A 53 7.50 -1.74 0.15
C ARG A 53 6.49 -2.57 -0.64
N TYR A 54 6.63 -2.63 -1.94
CA TYR A 54 5.69 -3.32 -2.84
C TYR A 54 6.15 -4.72 -3.29
N HIS A 55 7.00 -5.39 -2.51
CA HIS A 55 7.37 -6.77 -2.77
C HIS A 55 6.17 -7.70 -2.50
N TYR A 56 5.95 -8.70 -3.36
CA TYR A 56 4.79 -9.61 -3.28
C TYR A 56 4.61 -10.29 -1.91
N SER A 57 5.70 -10.56 -1.17
CA SER A 57 5.62 -11.19 0.15
C SER A 57 4.83 -10.37 1.18
N ARG A 58 4.65 -9.06 0.92
CA ARG A 58 3.88 -8.14 1.76
C ARG A 58 2.45 -7.97 1.30
N ALA A 59 2.11 -8.50 0.12
CA ALA A 59 0.81 -8.32 -0.50
C ALA A 59 -0.18 -9.43 -0.16
N ILE A 60 -1.45 -9.03 -0.06
CA ILE A 60 -2.61 -9.91 -0.13
C ILE A 60 -3.33 -9.61 -1.44
N VAL A 61 -3.60 -10.62 -2.24
CA VAL A 61 -4.25 -10.45 -3.55
C VAL A 61 -5.64 -11.08 -3.60
N ALA A 62 -6.51 -10.45 -4.38
CA ALA A 62 -7.77 -11.01 -4.83
C ALA A 62 -7.61 -11.50 -6.26
N LYS A 63 -7.96 -12.76 -6.52
CA LYS A 63 -7.92 -13.37 -7.85
C LYS A 63 -9.31 -13.76 -8.32
N ASN A 64 -9.60 -13.50 -9.61
CA ASN A 64 -10.81 -13.97 -10.26
C ASN A 64 -10.73 -15.47 -10.60
N ASP A 65 -11.75 -15.99 -11.25
CA ASP A 65 -11.83 -17.42 -11.61
C ASP A 65 -10.84 -17.79 -12.73
N ASP A 66 -10.34 -16.80 -13.48
CA ASP A 66 -9.27 -16.94 -14.48
C ASP A 66 -7.86 -16.85 -13.84
N ASN A 67 -7.77 -16.78 -12.50
CA ASN A 67 -6.55 -16.65 -11.72
C ASN A 67 -5.79 -15.30 -11.95
N GLU A 68 -6.48 -14.28 -12.47
CA GLU A 68 -5.93 -12.94 -12.64
C GLU A 68 -6.04 -12.14 -11.35
N VAL A 69 -5.05 -11.32 -11.03
CA VAL A 69 -5.07 -10.41 -9.89
C VAL A 69 -6.00 -9.23 -10.21
N VAL A 70 -7.11 -9.14 -9.49
CA VAL A 70 -8.12 -8.09 -9.63
C VAL A 70 -8.18 -7.13 -8.44
N GLY A 71 -7.39 -7.40 -7.41
CA GLY A 71 -7.22 -6.51 -6.27
C GLY A 71 -5.97 -6.87 -5.50
N VAL A 72 -5.40 -5.89 -4.82
CA VAL A 72 -4.23 -6.02 -3.97
C VAL A 72 -4.39 -5.15 -2.73
N LEU A 73 -3.80 -5.58 -1.63
CA LEU A 73 -3.64 -4.82 -0.40
C LEU A 73 -2.21 -5.02 0.09
N PHE A 74 -1.54 -3.91 0.45
CA PHE A 74 -0.27 -3.91 1.15
C PHE A 74 -0.41 -3.42 2.57
N GLY A 75 0.48 -3.92 3.42
CA GLY A 75 0.62 -3.41 4.77
C GLY A 75 1.79 -4.07 5.49
N TYR A 76 2.14 -3.48 6.62
CA TYR A 76 3.31 -3.85 7.41
C TYR A 76 3.18 -3.39 8.86
N PRO A 77 3.93 -4.00 9.79
CA PRO A 77 4.08 -3.47 11.14
C PRO A 77 4.74 -2.08 11.12
N ASP A 78 4.26 -1.16 11.95
CA ASP A 78 4.79 0.22 12.09
C ASP A 78 6.32 0.28 12.18
N THR A 79 6.93 -0.69 12.81
CA THR A 79 8.38 -0.78 13.00
C THR A 79 9.18 -1.01 11.72
N GLU A 80 8.52 -1.39 10.63
CA GLU A 80 9.16 -1.67 9.34
C GLU A 80 9.18 -0.46 8.39
N GLU A 81 8.33 0.54 8.57
CA GLU A 81 8.18 1.68 7.66
C GLU A 81 9.51 2.25 7.17
N LYS A 82 10.41 2.56 8.11
CA LYS A 82 11.68 3.25 7.81
C LYS A 82 12.66 2.48 6.92
N ILE A 83 12.46 1.17 6.79
CA ILE A 83 13.40 0.33 6.02
C ILE A 83 12.87 -0.05 4.64
N LEU A 84 11.56 0.09 4.40
CA LEU A 84 10.90 -0.42 3.20
C LEU A 84 11.32 0.29 1.92
N ASP A 85 11.68 1.56 2.02
CA ASP A 85 12.01 2.41 0.87
C ASP A 85 13.51 2.53 0.60
N ASN A 86 14.37 1.98 1.48
CA ASN A 86 15.82 2.08 1.36
C ASN A 86 16.35 1.54 0.02
N THR A 87 15.84 0.40 -0.44
CA THR A 87 16.29 -0.21 -1.69
C THR A 87 15.90 0.66 -2.90
N LEU A 88 14.66 1.15 -2.93
CA LEU A 88 14.20 2.05 -3.98
C LEU A 88 15.01 3.34 -3.99
N GLN A 89 15.22 3.95 -2.82
CA GLN A 89 15.99 5.19 -2.70
C GLN A 89 17.43 5.03 -3.20
N THR A 90 18.08 3.92 -2.88
CA THR A 90 19.43 3.61 -3.40
C THR A 90 19.42 3.51 -4.94
N ILE A 91 18.45 2.81 -5.52
CA ILE A 91 18.33 2.68 -6.98
C ILE A 91 18.09 4.04 -7.63
N LEU A 92 17.20 4.85 -7.07
CA LEU A 92 16.90 6.18 -7.59
C LEU A 92 18.12 7.08 -7.54
N ALA A 93 18.89 7.07 -6.45
CA ALA A 93 20.13 7.84 -6.32
C ALA A 93 21.19 7.38 -7.32
N ASP A 94 21.46 6.07 -7.39
CA ASP A 94 22.58 5.52 -8.16
C ASP A 94 22.34 5.55 -9.67
N LYS A 95 21.11 5.26 -10.12
CA LYS A 95 20.79 5.14 -11.56
C LYS A 95 20.23 6.41 -12.17
N TYR A 96 19.53 7.21 -11.38
CA TYR A 96 18.77 8.36 -11.90
C TYR A 96 19.20 9.69 -11.28
N SER A 97 20.20 9.69 -10.39
CA SER A 97 20.68 10.88 -9.66
C SER A 97 19.55 11.59 -8.86
N TYR A 98 18.52 10.85 -8.49
CA TYR A 98 17.42 11.36 -7.69
C TYR A 98 17.69 11.07 -6.21
N HIS A 99 18.00 12.13 -5.42
CA HIS A 99 18.46 12.01 -4.04
C HIS A 99 17.40 12.36 -2.99
N ARG A 100 16.22 12.82 -3.40
CA ARG A 100 15.10 13.07 -2.47
C ARG A 100 14.41 11.76 -2.11
N TRP A 101 13.92 11.67 -0.88
CA TRP A 101 13.06 10.56 -0.48
C TRP A 101 11.71 10.67 -1.18
N LEU A 102 11.24 9.54 -1.71
CA LEU A 102 9.93 9.49 -2.36
C LEU A 102 8.80 9.56 -1.33
N PHE A 103 8.99 8.88 -0.20
CA PHE A 103 8.10 8.89 0.95
C PHE A 103 8.89 9.43 2.15
N SER A 104 8.78 10.75 2.41
CA SER A 104 9.54 11.42 3.45
C SER A 104 8.80 11.51 4.78
N ASP A 105 7.48 11.50 4.72
CA ASP A 105 6.62 11.62 5.89
C ASP A 105 6.36 10.26 6.51
N SER A 106 6.30 10.19 7.84
CA SER A 106 5.86 8.97 8.51
C SER A 106 4.35 8.87 8.43
N GLU A 107 3.86 7.71 8.04
CA GLU A 107 2.44 7.44 7.82
C GLU A 107 1.81 6.60 8.93
N VAL A 108 2.65 5.97 9.78
CA VAL A 108 2.23 5.03 10.80
C VAL A 108 2.06 5.66 12.16
N PHE A 109 1.19 5.08 12.99
CA PHE A 109 1.12 5.32 14.43
C PHE A 109 1.76 4.13 15.17
N ASP A 110 2.16 4.36 16.41
CA ASP A 110 2.85 3.35 17.22
C ASP A 110 1.97 2.12 17.50
N ASN A 111 2.61 0.94 17.45
CA ASN A 111 2.00 -0.35 17.80
C ASN A 111 0.85 -0.82 16.92
N GLU A 112 0.86 -0.45 15.64
CA GLU A 112 -0.14 -0.90 14.68
C GLU A 112 0.46 -1.76 13.55
N TRP A 113 -0.40 -2.50 12.89
CA TRP A 113 -0.18 -2.99 11.54
C TRP A 113 -0.79 -1.97 10.59
N TYR A 114 0.04 -1.32 9.81
CA TYR A 114 -0.40 -0.26 8.91
C TYR A 114 -0.83 -0.84 7.57
N LEU A 115 -2.07 -0.55 7.17
CA LEU A 115 -2.60 -0.80 5.84
C LEU A 115 -2.15 0.36 4.95
N ASP A 116 -1.15 0.12 4.13
CA ASP A 116 -0.48 1.11 3.29
C ASP A 116 -1.31 1.45 2.05
N SER A 117 -1.70 0.43 1.29
CA SER A 117 -2.50 0.61 0.08
C SER A 117 -3.52 -0.48 -0.13
N ILE A 118 -4.61 -0.15 -0.83
CA ILE A 118 -5.62 -1.10 -1.27
C ILE A 118 -6.20 -0.67 -2.63
N VAL A 119 -6.07 -1.54 -3.61
CA VAL A 119 -6.57 -1.32 -4.97
C VAL A 119 -7.47 -2.46 -5.39
N VAL A 120 -8.58 -2.15 -6.04
CA VAL A 120 -9.44 -3.11 -6.75
C VAL A 120 -9.71 -2.56 -8.14
N THR A 121 -9.50 -3.38 -9.18
CA THR A 121 -9.79 -3.00 -10.57
C THR A 121 -11.21 -2.52 -10.73
N ASP A 122 -11.45 -1.55 -11.62
CA ASP A 122 -12.78 -0.96 -11.82
C ASP A 122 -13.84 -2.01 -12.15
N ALA A 123 -13.51 -2.99 -13.00
CA ALA A 123 -14.40 -4.08 -13.39
C ALA A 123 -14.80 -4.99 -12.22
N ALA A 124 -14.00 -5.04 -11.14
CA ALA A 124 -14.24 -5.88 -9.97
C ALA A 124 -14.80 -5.09 -8.76
N ARG A 125 -14.96 -3.77 -8.87
CA ARG A 125 -15.55 -2.95 -7.80
C ARG A 125 -17.01 -3.30 -7.52
N GLY A 126 -17.47 -3.00 -6.32
CA GLY A 126 -18.85 -3.25 -5.89
C GLY A 126 -19.14 -4.70 -5.47
N GLN A 127 -18.21 -5.62 -5.62
CA GLN A 127 -18.35 -7.05 -5.28
C GLN A 127 -17.88 -7.41 -3.87
N GLY A 128 -17.56 -6.42 -3.04
CA GLY A 128 -17.12 -6.63 -1.65
C GLY A 128 -15.66 -7.08 -1.50
N ILE A 129 -14.85 -7.05 -2.57
CA ILE A 129 -13.46 -7.49 -2.60
C ILE A 129 -12.61 -6.71 -1.58
N GLY A 130 -12.72 -5.39 -1.55
CA GLY A 130 -11.98 -4.56 -0.60
C GLY A 130 -12.24 -4.97 0.85
N LYS A 131 -13.49 -5.28 1.22
CA LYS A 131 -13.82 -5.78 2.57
C LYS A 131 -13.15 -7.12 2.87
N GLN A 132 -13.07 -8.02 1.89
CA GLN A 132 -12.42 -9.31 2.06
C GLN A 132 -10.90 -9.16 2.17
N LEU A 133 -10.28 -8.28 1.40
CA LEU A 133 -8.86 -7.93 1.51
C LEU A 133 -8.54 -7.40 2.92
N ILE A 134 -9.32 -6.44 3.43
CA ILE A 134 -9.16 -5.87 4.78
C ILE A 134 -9.30 -6.96 5.85
N LYS A 135 -10.29 -7.85 5.74
CA LYS A 135 -10.45 -8.97 6.67
C LYS A 135 -9.22 -9.90 6.69
N ASN A 136 -8.60 -10.14 5.55
CA ASN A 136 -7.37 -10.92 5.47
C ASN A 136 -6.16 -10.16 6.04
N ALA A 137 -6.12 -8.83 5.88
CA ALA A 137 -5.11 -7.98 6.52
C ALA A 137 -5.24 -8.02 8.05
N GLU A 138 -6.45 -8.00 8.62
CA GLU A 138 -6.69 -8.17 10.06
C GLU A 138 -6.14 -9.52 10.59
N ILE A 139 -6.32 -10.60 9.81
CA ILE A 139 -5.77 -11.92 10.16
C ILE A 139 -4.24 -11.86 10.14
N ARG A 140 -3.65 -11.26 9.11
CA ARG A 140 -2.20 -11.11 8.97
C ARG A 140 -1.61 -10.27 10.09
N ALA A 141 -2.24 -9.14 10.43
CA ALA A 141 -1.81 -8.28 11.51
C ALA A 141 -1.70 -9.06 12.85
N LYS A 142 -2.70 -9.91 13.16
CA LYS A 142 -2.65 -10.80 14.33
C LYS A 142 -1.51 -11.81 14.28
N GLN A 143 -1.24 -12.39 13.10
CA GLN A 143 -0.12 -13.33 12.90
C GLN A 143 1.23 -12.63 13.09
N GLU A 144 1.30 -11.33 12.77
CA GLU A 144 2.48 -10.48 12.97
C GLU A 144 2.47 -9.79 14.35
N SER A 145 1.68 -10.33 15.31
CA SER A 145 1.61 -9.91 16.72
C SER A 145 1.22 -8.44 16.91
N ARG A 146 0.33 -7.93 16.04
CA ARG A 146 -0.30 -6.61 16.23
C ARG A 146 -1.74 -6.77 16.68
N GLU A 147 -2.13 -5.95 17.66
CA GLU A 147 -3.48 -5.90 18.21
C GLU A 147 -4.33 -4.78 17.61
N THR A 148 -3.72 -3.94 16.78
CA THR A 148 -4.35 -2.81 16.12
C THR A 148 -3.96 -2.80 14.64
N ILE A 149 -4.93 -2.52 13.77
CA ILE A 149 -4.71 -2.20 12.36
C ILE A 149 -5.06 -0.73 12.15
N GLY A 150 -4.15 0.00 11.48
CA GLY A 150 -4.31 1.42 11.16
C GLY A 150 -4.28 1.67 9.67
N LEU A 151 -4.80 2.81 9.26
CA LEU A 151 -4.75 3.31 7.88
C LEU A 151 -4.90 4.82 7.85
N ASN A 152 -4.45 5.44 6.78
CA ASN A 152 -4.74 6.84 6.49
C ASN A 152 -5.80 6.95 5.40
N VAL A 153 -6.78 7.82 5.60
CA VAL A 153 -7.78 8.13 4.59
C VAL A 153 -7.77 9.62 4.29
N ASP A 154 -7.66 9.97 3.02
CA ASP A 154 -7.67 11.35 2.55
C ASP A 154 -8.97 12.06 3.01
N ASP A 155 -8.85 13.24 3.58
CA ASP A 155 -9.98 14.02 4.06
C ASP A 155 -10.93 14.41 2.91
N GLY A 156 -10.43 14.46 1.68
CA GLY A 156 -11.21 14.64 0.46
C GLY A 156 -12.00 13.38 0.02
N ASN A 157 -11.83 12.23 0.71
CA ASN A 157 -12.51 10.97 0.37
C ASN A 157 -13.52 10.50 1.44
N PRO A 158 -14.67 11.21 1.62
CA PRO A 158 -15.65 10.85 2.65
C PRO A 158 -16.32 9.49 2.40
N ARG A 159 -16.26 8.97 1.17
CA ARG A 159 -16.78 7.64 0.85
C ARG A 159 -15.90 6.55 1.46
N ALA A 160 -14.60 6.68 1.37
CA ALA A 160 -13.66 5.75 1.99
C ALA A 160 -13.75 5.83 3.53
N GLN A 161 -13.84 7.04 4.11
CA GLN A 161 -14.04 7.21 5.55
C GLN A 161 -15.28 6.45 6.06
N LYS A 162 -16.43 6.60 5.37
CA LYS A 162 -17.66 5.87 5.71
C LYS A 162 -17.49 4.36 5.58
N LEU A 163 -16.76 3.89 4.58
CA LEU A 163 -16.48 2.46 4.40
C LEU A 163 -15.65 1.91 5.58
N TYR A 164 -14.57 2.58 5.95
CA TYR A 164 -13.73 2.14 7.06
C TYR A 164 -14.44 2.23 8.41
N ALA A 165 -15.23 3.28 8.65
CA ALA A 165 -16.08 3.37 9.85
C ALA A 165 -17.09 2.21 9.92
N ALA A 166 -17.72 1.83 8.79
CA ALA A 166 -18.62 0.68 8.73
C ALA A 166 -17.92 -0.68 8.93
N LEU A 167 -16.59 -0.73 8.80
CA LEU A 167 -15.76 -1.90 9.10
C LEU A 167 -15.21 -1.89 10.54
N GLY A 168 -15.57 -0.89 11.33
CA GLY A 168 -15.18 -0.77 12.74
C GLY A 168 -13.88 0.01 12.98
N PHE A 169 -13.40 0.75 11.99
CA PHE A 169 -12.30 1.70 12.21
C PHE A 169 -12.82 2.99 12.83
N GLU A 170 -12.08 3.53 13.77
CA GLU A 170 -12.37 4.79 14.46
C GLU A 170 -11.27 5.81 14.16
N SER A 171 -11.64 7.08 14.01
CA SER A 171 -10.67 8.16 13.84
C SER A 171 -9.90 8.39 15.14
N VAL A 172 -8.58 8.33 15.07
CA VAL A 172 -7.69 8.50 16.24
C VAL A 172 -6.74 9.70 16.09
N GLY A 173 -6.65 10.30 14.91
CA GLY A 173 -5.79 11.46 14.70
C GLY A 173 -5.88 12.04 13.29
N LYS A 174 -5.09 13.07 13.08
CA LYS A 174 -4.87 13.71 11.79
C LYS A 174 -3.38 13.70 11.47
N ILE A 175 -3.06 13.55 10.19
CA ILE A 175 -1.69 13.52 9.69
C ILE A 175 -1.60 14.29 8.37
N MET A 176 -0.46 14.90 8.10
CA MET A 176 -0.15 15.46 6.80
C MET A 176 0.80 14.51 6.07
N ILE A 177 0.47 14.15 4.85
CA ILE A 177 1.35 13.39 3.94
C ILE A 177 1.54 14.27 2.70
N GLY A 178 2.74 14.77 2.50
CA GLY A 178 2.99 15.83 1.53
C GLY A 178 2.13 17.06 1.80
N LYS A 179 1.30 17.41 0.83
CA LYS A 179 0.41 18.59 0.89
C LYS A 179 -1.04 18.24 1.28
N HIS A 180 -1.33 16.96 1.52
CA HIS A 180 -2.67 16.46 1.76
C HIS A 180 -2.91 16.14 3.23
N ALA A 181 -4.12 16.46 3.71
CA ALA A 181 -4.55 16.12 5.05
C ALA A 181 -5.27 14.77 5.05
N TYR A 182 -4.87 13.90 5.97
CA TYR A 182 -5.48 12.59 6.17
C TYR A 182 -6.05 12.44 7.57
N THR A 183 -7.11 11.68 7.67
CA THR A 183 -7.60 11.16 8.95
C THR A 183 -6.95 9.78 9.17
N HIS A 184 -6.18 9.66 10.26
CA HIS A 184 -5.69 8.36 10.70
C HIS A 184 -6.81 7.61 11.43
N MET A 185 -7.09 6.41 10.98
CA MET A 185 -8.13 5.55 11.55
C MET A 185 -7.53 4.23 12.01
N GLN A 186 -7.98 3.76 13.18
CA GLN A 186 -7.53 2.49 13.75
C GLN A 186 -8.71 1.60 14.11
N LYS A 187 -8.44 0.28 14.11
CA LYS A 187 -9.35 -0.75 14.58
C LYS A 187 -8.59 -1.74 15.48
N LYS A 188 -9.14 -2.04 16.66
CA LYS A 188 -8.66 -3.15 17.50
C LYS A 188 -9.07 -4.48 16.90
N LEU A 189 -8.18 -5.47 16.94
CA LEU A 189 -8.30 -6.77 16.30
C LEU A 189 -8.75 -7.89 17.24
#